data_50e824c7a0a0f343c8c773984bd2b5aa
#
_entry.id   50e824c7a0a0f343c8c773984bd2b5aa
#
_cell.length_a   1.000
_cell.length_b   1.000
_cell.length_c   1.000
_cell.angle_alpha   90.00
_cell.angle_beta   90.00
_cell.angle_gamma   90.00
#
_symmetry.space_group_name_H-M   'P 1'
#
loop_
_entity.id
_entity.type
_entity.pdbx_description
1 polymer ?
#
loop_
_entity_poly.entity_id
_entity_poly.type
_entity_poly.pdbx_seq_one_letter_code
_entity_poly.pdbx_strand_id
1 'polypeptide(L)'
;MLDFGGKTLLQRQLDSYKKCGIKDISIIRGYKKEKINYKGIKYFENTDYENNNVLNSVFYAEKVINGNIIISYSDILFDPSVVQRALDSVHDISVVVDIDWRGYYVGRKDHPISEAENVIFNSNNEVEKIGKINTGKEEVHGEFIGMIKLSNRGAEILKQHFHRLKKIYWNKPFQRAKIFQKAYLTDLIQELVDIGIKVHCVIIESGWKEIDTVEDYKKALIGFNKKFTKI
;
A
#
# COMPACT_ATOMS: atom_id res chain seq x y z
N MET A 1 1.31 7.03 18.09
CA MET A 1 0.53 6.02 17.32
C MET A 1 -0.95 6.28 17.56
N LEU A 2 -1.76 6.20 16.50
CA LEU A 2 -3.20 6.46 16.59
C LEU A 2 -3.90 5.30 17.31
N ASP A 3 -4.81 5.61 18.24
CA ASP A 3 -5.59 4.63 18.99
C ASP A 3 -6.98 4.42 18.35
N PHE A 4 -7.37 3.18 18.13
CA PHE A 4 -8.68 2.77 17.65
C PHE A 4 -9.32 1.80 18.64
N GLY A 5 -9.98 2.33 19.67
CA GLY A 5 -10.65 1.53 20.68
C GLY A 5 -9.69 0.64 21.48
N GLY A 6 -8.68 1.24 22.09
CA GLY A 6 -7.69 0.57 22.95
C GLY A 6 -6.59 -0.19 22.22
N LYS A 7 -6.53 -0.14 20.89
CA LYS A 7 -5.44 -0.70 20.08
C LYS A 7 -4.95 0.32 19.06
N THR A 8 -3.64 0.34 18.82
CA THR A 8 -3.10 1.21 17.77
C THR A 8 -3.53 0.74 16.39
N LEU A 9 -3.50 1.66 15.40
CA LEU A 9 -3.72 1.32 13.98
C LEU A 9 -2.86 0.14 13.56
N LEU A 10 -1.56 0.21 13.84
CA LEU A 10 -0.61 -0.86 13.52
C LEU A 10 -0.97 -2.18 14.22
N GLN A 11 -1.39 -2.16 15.49
CA GLN A 11 -1.83 -3.38 16.18
C GLN A 11 -3.03 -4.01 15.48
N ARG A 12 -3.95 -3.21 14.94
CA ARG A 12 -5.10 -3.71 14.18
C ARG A 12 -4.71 -4.35 12.86
N GLN A 13 -3.74 -3.77 12.15
CA GLN A 13 -3.15 -4.41 10.97
C GLN A 13 -2.52 -5.78 11.34
N LEU A 14 -1.70 -5.81 12.40
CA LEU A 14 -1.08 -7.06 12.88
C LEU A 14 -2.13 -8.13 13.25
N ASP A 15 -3.23 -7.72 13.88
CA ASP A 15 -4.33 -8.62 14.24
C ASP A 15 -5.03 -9.17 12.98
N SER A 16 -5.24 -8.34 11.94
CA SER A 16 -5.82 -8.75 10.66
C SER A 16 -4.93 -9.75 9.93
N TYR A 17 -3.62 -9.51 9.87
CA TYR A 17 -2.66 -10.46 9.29
C TYR A 17 -2.66 -11.79 10.02
N LYS A 18 -2.62 -11.78 11.36
CA LYS A 18 -2.65 -13.00 12.19
C LYS A 18 -3.93 -13.80 11.99
N LYS A 19 -5.09 -13.14 11.85
CA LYS A 19 -6.37 -13.81 11.54
C LYS A 19 -6.34 -14.54 10.20
N CYS A 20 -5.57 -14.06 9.23
CA CYS A 20 -5.35 -14.70 7.94
C CYS A 20 -4.17 -15.70 7.95
N GLY A 21 -3.64 -16.06 9.12
CA GLY A 21 -2.58 -17.06 9.26
C GLY A 21 -1.16 -16.55 8.99
N ILE A 22 -0.96 -15.25 8.73
CA ILE A 22 0.35 -14.65 8.51
C ILE A 22 1.08 -14.54 9.85
N LYS A 23 2.22 -15.23 9.98
CA LYS A 23 3.03 -15.26 11.21
C LYS A 23 4.35 -14.53 11.10
N ASP A 24 4.94 -14.49 9.91
CA ASP A 24 6.22 -13.79 9.66
C ASP A 24 5.94 -12.37 9.20
N ILE A 25 6.09 -11.41 10.11
CA ILE A 25 5.81 -10.01 9.84
C ILE A 25 7.06 -9.18 10.09
N SER A 26 7.34 -8.29 9.15
CA SER A 26 8.45 -7.34 9.21
C SER A 26 7.90 -5.92 9.14
N ILE A 27 8.48 -5.01 9.89
CA ILE A 27 8.14 -3.59 9.90
C ILE A 27 9.38 -2.75 9.61
N ILE A 28 9.26 -1.83 8.65
CA ILE A 28 10.28 -0.84 8.36
C ILE A 28 9.95 0.41 9.19
N ARG A 29 10.91 0.85 9.98
CA ARG A 29 10.76 2.00 10.89
C ARG A 29 11.74 3.10 10.51
N GLY A 30 11.32 4.34 10.71
CA GLY A 30 12.15 5.54 10.55
C GLY A 30 12.00 6.47 11.76
N TYR A 31 11.26 7.56 11.57
CA TYR A 31 10.98 8.56 12.61
C TYR A 31 10.37 7.94 13.87
N LYS A 32 10.92 8.29 15.03
CA LYS A 32 10.47 7.78 16.35
C LYS A 32 10.34 6.25 16.39
N LYS A 33 11.29 5.55 15.78
CA LYS A 33 11.32 4.08 15.68
C LYS A 33 11.17 3.37 17.03
N GLU A 34 11.65 3.97 18.11
CA GLU A 34 11.57 3.45 19.48
C GLU A 34 10.13 3.30 20.01
N LYS A 35 9.16 4.00 19.39
CA LYS A 35 7.74 3.91 19.75
C LYS A 35 7.03 2.71 19.10
N ILE A 36 7.68 2.04 18.15
CA ILE A 36 7.14 0.88 17.45
C ILE A 36 7.93 -0.36 17.91
N ASN A 37 7.37 -1.05 18.90
CA ASN A 37 8.02 -2.22 19.49
C ASN A 37 6.97 -3.29 19.86
N TYR A 38 6.67 -4.18 18.91
CA TYR A 38 5.75 -5.30 19.09
C TYR A 38 6.52 -6.61 19.19
N LYS A 39 6.11 -7.48 20.10
CA LYS A 39 6.75 -8.78 20.31
C LYS A 39 6.55 -9.68 19.08
N GLY A 40 7.60 -10.37 18.67
CA GLY A 40 7.57 -11.32 17.55
C GLY A 40 7.59 -10.69 16.16
N ILE A 41 7.96 -9.42 16.04
CA ILE A 41 8.10 -8.69 14.77
C ILE A 41 9.58 -8.51 14.43
N LYS A 42 9.94 -8.68 13.17
CA LYS A 42 11.24 -8.30 12.64
C LYS A 42 11.24 -6.81 12.28
N TYR A 43 12.30 -6.12 12.62
CA TYR A 43 12.42 -4.68 12.36
C TYR A 43 13.56 -4.38 11.41
N PHE A 44 13.28 -3.51 10.45
CA PHE A 44 14.26 -2.88 9.57
C PHE A 44 14.21 -1.37 9.79
N GLU A 45 15.33 -0.70 9.61
CA GLU A 45 15.44 0.73 9.90
C GLU A 45 15.73 1.50 8.62
N ASN A 46 14.80 2.33 8.19
CA ASN A 46 15.05 3.35 7.18
C ASN A 46 15.73 4.53 7.86
N THR A 47 17.05 4.57 7.78
CA THR A 47 17.88 5.62 8.40
C THR A 47 17.87 6.93 7.61
N ASP A 48 17.34 6.91 6.39
CA ASP A 48 17.29 8.06 5.48
C ASP A 48 15.84 8.49 5.15
N TYR A 49 14.91 8.26 6.09
CA TYR A 49 13.47 8.48 5.89
C TYR A 49 13.12 9.94 5.52
N GLU A 50 13.92 10.92 5.91
CA GLU A 50 13.72 12.33 5.55
C GLU A 50 13.98 12.60 4.05
N ASN A 51 14.90 11.84 3.44
CA ASN A 51 15.36 12.05 2.07
C ASN A 51 14.75 11.07 1.06
N ASN A 52 14.03 10.06 1.50
CA ASN A 52 13.42 9.09 0.61
C ASN A 52 11.87 9.03 0.76
N ASN A 53 11.23 8.16 -0.02
CA ASN A 53 9.81 7.89 0.05
C ASN A 53 9.58 6.37 0.04
N VAL A 54 8.32 5.95 -0.03
CA VAL A 54 7.87 4.57 0.21
C VAL A 54 8.59 3.55 -0.67
N LEU A 55 8.85 3.82 -1.95
CA LEU A 55 9.59 2.88 -2.82
C LEU A 55 10.96 2.53 -2.22
N ASN A 56 11.77 3.54 -1.93
CA ASN A 56 13.10 3.31 -1.36
C ASN A 56 13.03 2.77 0.07
N SER A 57 12.02 3.17 0.85
CA SER A 57 11.78 2.66 2.20
C SER A 57 11.58 1.14 2.22
N VAL A 58 10.77 0.59 1.31
CA VAL A 58 10.53 -0.86 1.20
C VAL A 58 11.83 -1.66 1.06
N PHE A 59 12.82 -1.14 0.35
CA PHE A 59 14.08 -1.83 0.10
C PHE A 59 15.07 -1.83 1.27
N TYR A 60 14.78 -1.16 2.38
CA TYR A 60 15.50 -1.40 3.64
C TYR A 60 15.22 -2.81 4.21
N ALA A 61 14.08 -3.39 3.83
CA ALA A 61 13.71 -4.77 4.19
C ALA A 61 13.94 -5.77 3.03
N GLU A 62 14.77 -5.45 2.03
CA GLU A 62 14.98 -6.29 0.83
C GLU A 62 15.26 -7.76 1.15
N LYS A 63 15.98 -8.04 2.24
CA LYS A 63 16.35 -9.41 2.67
C LYS A 63 15.14 -10.32 2.89
N VAL A 64 13.97 -9.75 3.18
CA VAL A 64 12.71 -10.49 3.39
C VAL A 64 11.74 -10.35 2.23
N ILE A 65 12.12 -9.65 1.15
CA ILE A 65 11.34 -9.61 -0.10
C ILE A 65 11.66 -10.89 -0.89
N ASN A 66 11.05 -12.00 -0.47
CA ASN A 66 11.18 -13.31 -1.11
C ASN A 66 9.95 -14.17 -0.80
N GLY A 67 9.68 -15.18 -1.64
CA GLY A 67 8.51 -16.03 -1.49
C GLY A 67 7.18 -15.29 -1.73
N ASN A 68 6.11 -15.83 -1.19
CA ASN A 68 4.80 -15.19 -1.23
C ASN A 68 4.73 -14.14 -0.11
N ILE A 69 4.63 -12.87 -0.45
CA ILE A 69 4.61 -11.76 0.50
C ILE A 69 3.49 -10.77 0.21
N ILE A 70 3.08 -10.08 1.26
CA ILE A 70 2.25 -8.87 1.17
C ILE A 70 3.10 -7.69 1.67
N ILE A 71 3.13 -6.62 0.89
CA ILE A 71 3.66 -5.31 1.27
C ILE A 71 2.47 -4.39 1.47
N SER A 72 2.39 -3.69 2.59
CA SER A 72 1.32 -2.72 2.83
C SER A 72 1.82 -1.44 3.48
N TYR A 73 1.09 -0.37 3.24
CA TYR A 73 1.28 0.90 3.94
C TYR A 73 0.85 0.78 5.41
N SER A 74 1.40 1.62 6.26
CA SER A 74 1.17 1.57 7.72
C SER A 74 0.04 2.49 8.20
N ASP A 75 -0.48 3.34 7.32
CA ASP A 75 -1.54 4.32 7.56
C ASP A 75 -2.93 3.83 7.12
N ILE A 76 -3.04 2.60 6.67
CA ILE A 76 -4.31 1.99 6.27
C ILE A 76 -4.89 1.08 7.36
N LEU A 77 -6.19 1.18 7.60
CA LEU A 77 -6.99 0.26 8.41
C LEU A 77 -7.80 -0.64 7.46
N PHE A 78 -7.77 -1.95 7.66
CA PHE A 78 -8.46 -2.89 6.78
C PHE A 78 -9.01 -4.11 7.52
N ASP A 79 -10.06 -4.68 6.96
CA ASP A 79 -10.66 -5.93 7.44
C ASP A 79 -9.81 -7.15 7.02
N PRO A 80 -9.83 -8.26 7.77
CA PRO A 80 -9.11 -9.49 7.39
C PRO A 80 -9.50 -10.03 6.00
N SER A 81 -10.74 -9.78 5.55
CA SER A 81 -11.22 -10.18 4.21
C SER A 81 -10.40 -9.55 3.07
N VAL A 82 -9.90 -8.33 3.25
CA VAL A 82 -9.02 -7.65 2.28
C VAL A 82 -7.70 -8.41 2.15
N VAL A 83 -7.11 -8.80 3.28
CA VAL A 83 -5.87 -9.60 3.32
C VAL A 83 -6.10 -10.97 2.67
N GLN A 84 -7.22 -11.63 2.98
CA GLN A 84 -7.55 -12.93 2.42
C GLN A 84 -7.68 -12.86 0.89
N ARG A 85 -8.38 -11.85 0.34
CA ARG A 85 -8.47 -11.64 -1.11
C ARG A 85 -7.10 -11.45 -1.76
N ALA A 86 -6.19 -10.72 -1.10
CA ALA A 86 -4.82 -10.57 -1.59
C ALA A 86 -4.06 -11.91 -1.59
N LEU A 87 -4.21 -12.73 -0.54
CA LEU A 87 -3.58 -14.05 -0.44
C LEU A 87 -4.10 -15.03 -1.49
N ASP A 88 -5.38 -14.96 -1.84
CA ASP A 88 -6.03 -15.84 -2.82
C ASP A 88 -5.59 -15.54 -4.26
N SER A 89 -4.92 -14.43 -4.51
CA SER A 89 -4.40 -14.11 -5.84
C SER A 89 -3.30 -15.07 -6.26
N VAL A 90 -3.44 -15.65 -7.44
CA VAL A 90 -2.48 -16.59 -8.04
C VAL A 90 -1.41 -15.92 -8.91
N HIS A 91 -1.54 -14.62 -9.16
CA HIS A 91 -0.67 -13.86 -10.04
C HIS A 91 0.66 -13.49 -9.36
N ASP A 92 1.69 -13.25 -10.19
CA ASP A 92 3.03 -12.93 -9.70
C ASP A 92 3.07 -11.59 -8.98
N ILE A 93 2.37 -10.57 -9.52
CA ILE A 93 2.27 -9.23 -8.94
C ILE A 93 0.80 -8.84 -8.93
N SER A 94 0.29 -8.50 -7.76
CA SER A 94 -1.10 -8.06 -7.60
C SER A 94 -1.16 -6.83 -6.71
N VAL A 95 -1.97 -5.85 -7.11
CA VAL A 95 -2.30 -4.64 -6.35
C VAL A 95 -3.73 -4.73 -5.87
N VAL A 96 -4.00 -4.36 -4.63
CA VAL A 96 -5.38 -4.34 -4.11
C VAL A 96 -6.04 -3.01 -4.48
N VAL A 97 -7.21 -3.09 -5.12
CA VAL A 97 -7.91 -1.96 -5.72
C VAL A 97 -9.35 -1.90 -5.23
N ASP A 98 -9.74 -0.79 -4.62
CA ASP A 98 -11.12 -0.54 -4.22
C ASP A 98 -11.89 0.15 -5.35
N ILE A 99 -12.96 -0.47 -5.85
CA ILE A 99 -13.82 0.10 -6.89
C ILE A 99 -14.95 0.96 -6.34
N ASP A 100 -15.23 0.89 -5.01
CA ASP A 100 -16.22 1.73 -4.30
C ASP A 100 -15.54 2.95 -3.61
N TRP A 101 -14.38 3.35 -4.07
CA TRP A 101 -13.50 4.34 -3.46
C TRP A 101 -14.05 5.76 -3.41
N ARG A 102 -14.86 6.19 -4.41
CA ARG A 102 -15.29 7.59 -4.55
C ARG A 102 -16.14 8.07 -3.36
N GLY A 103 -16.95 7.16 -2.81
CA GLY A 103 -17.79 7.45 -1.64
C GLY A 103 -16.98 7.85 -0.40
N TYR A 104 -15.73 7.37 -0.30
CA TYR A 104 -14.84 7.69 0.81
C TYR A 104 -14.42 9.16 0.82
N TYR A 105 -14.32 9.80 -0.35
CA TYR A 105 -13.90 11.20 -0.50
C TYR A 105 -15.02 12.20 -0.28
N VAL A 106 -16.28 11.78 -0.18
CA VAL A 106 -17.41 12.69 0.06
C VAL A 106 -17.22 13.41 1.40
N GLY A 107 -17.13 14.76 1.34
CA GLY A 107 -16.90 15.61 2.51
C GLY A 107 -15.50 15.52 3.13
N ARG A 108 -14.52 14.88 2.47
CA ARG A 108 -13.11 14.85 2.87
C ARG A 108 -12.42 16.12 2.34
N LYS A 109 -11.99 17.00 3.26
CA LYS A 109 -11.43 18.32 2.91
C LYS A 109 -9.92 18.35 3.00
N ASP A 110 -9.36 17.73 4.04
CA ASP A 110 -7.93 17.78 4.35
C ASP A 110 -7.10 16.85 3.46
N HIS A 111 -7.75 15.88 2.80
CA HIS A 111 -7.16 14.98 1.82
C HIS A 111 -8.14 14.82 0.65
N PRO A 112 -8.07 15.69 -0.37
CA PRO A 112 -9.03 15.69 -1.47
C PRO A 112 -8.83 14.50 -2.43
N ILE A 113 -9.85 14.21 -3.23
CA ILE A 113 -9.85 13.11 -4.21
C ILE A 113 -8.67 13.15 -5.21
N SER A 114 -8.07 14.31 -5.42
CA SER A 114 -6.86 14.47 -6.26
C SER A 114 -5.61 13.80 -5.68
N GLU A 115 -5.64 13.44 -4.39
CA GLU A 115 -4.54 12.75 -3.72
C GLU A 115 -4.62 11.22 -3.88
N ALA A 116 -5.77 10.69 -4.33
CA ALA A 116 -5.97 9.25 -4.54
C ALA A 116 -4.91 8.65 -5.48
N GLU A 117 -4.40 7.48 -5.17
CA GLU A 117 -3.60 6.65 -6.07
C GLU A 117 -4.52 5.79 -6.95
N ASN A 118 -4.91 6.36 -8.07
CA ASN A 118 -5.91 5.80 -8.97
C ASN A 118 -5.39 4.61 -9.79
N VAL A 119 -6.31 3.75 -10.23
CA VAL A 119 -6.00 2.61 -11.10
C VAL A 119 -6.96 2.55 -12.27
N ILE A 120 -6.40 2.35 -13.48
CA ILE A 120 -7.12 1.96 -14.69
C ILE A 120 -6.67 0.55 -15.03
N PHE A 121 -7.61 -0.34 -15.29
CA PHE A 121 -7.34 -1.74 -15.62
C PHE A 121 -8.25 -2.23 -16.75
N ASN A 122 -7.81 -3.25 -17.48
CA ASN A 122 -8.56 -3.84 -18.58
C ASN A 122 -9.59 -4.88 -18.11
N SER A 123 -10.32 -5.47 -19.05
CA SER A 123 -11.34 -6.51 -18.78
C SER A 123 -10.81 -7.78 -18.12
N ASN A 124 -9.50 -8.01 -18.14
CA ASN A 124 -8.83 -9.14 -17.48
C ASN A 124 -8.33 -8.75 -16.07
N ASN A 125 -8.71 -7.57 -15.55
CA ASN A 125 -8.20 -6.98 -14.33
C ASN A 125 -6.67 -6.76 -14.33
N GLU A 126 -6.06 -6.60 -15.51
CA GLU A 126 -4.65 -6.22 -15.62
C GLU A 126 -4.51 -4.71 -15.59
N VAL A 127 -3.58 -4.20 -14.79
CA VAL A 127 -3.32 -2.76 -14.64
C VAL A 127 -2.80 -2.19 -15.95
N GLU A 128 -3.40 -1.11 -16.41
CA GLU A 128 -2.94 -0.28 -17.52
C GLU A 128 -2.27 1.00 -17.02
N LYS A 129 -2.85 1.62 -16.00
CA LYS A 129 -2.28 2.80 -15.33
C LYS A 129 -2.48 2.73 -13.84
N ILE A 130 -1.48 3.19 -13.07
CA ILE A 130 -1.54 3.29 -11.61
C ILE A 130 -0.81 4.54 -11.11
N GLY A 131 -1.36 5.20 -10.10
CA GLY A 131 -0.77 6.36 -9.44
C GLY A 131 -1.71 7.57 -9.47
N LYS A 132 -1.18 8.79 -9.38
CA LYS A 132 -2.00 10.01 -9.45
C LYS A 132 -2.37 10.31 -10.91
N ILE A 133 -3.54 9.79 -11.33
CA ILE A 133 -4.08 9.96 -12.68
C ILE A 133 -5.00 11.19 -12.70
N ASN A 134 -4.97 11.96 -13.79
CA ASN A 134 -5.88 13.10 -13.94
C ASN A 134 -7.31 12.62 -14.25
N THR A 135 -8.12 12.53 -13.22
CA THR A 135 -9.51 12.05 -13.28
C THR A 135 -10.46 12.88 -14.15
N GLY A 136 -10.05 14.08 -14.55
CA GLY A 136 -10.84 14.95 -15.48
C GLY A 136 -10.66 14.56 -16.95
N LYS A 137 -9.71 13.70 -17.29
CA LYS A 137 -9.40 13.30 -18.68
C LYS A 137 -9.57 11.80 -18.92
N GLU A 138 -9.50 10.97 -17.89
CA GLU A 138 -9.52 9.52 -17.99
C GLU A 138 -10.54 8.92 -17.04
N GLU A 139 -11.21 7.87 -17.46
CA GLU A 139 -12.08 7.10 -16.59
C GLU A 139 -11.24 6.26 -15.64
N VAL A 140 -11.34 6.53 -14.35
CA VAL A 140 -10.65 5.81 -13.29
C VAL A 140 -11.56 4.73 -12.73
N HIS A 141 -11.05 3.50 -12.71
CA HIS A 141 -11.82 2.32 -12.29
C HIS A 141 -11.80 2.10 -10.78
N GLY A 142 -10.69 2.44 -10.11
CA GLY A 142 -10.55 2.21 -8.67
C GLY A 142 -9.39 2.97 -8.06
N GLU A 143 -9.21 2.78 -6.76
CA GLU A 143 -8.11 3.33 -5.96
C GLU A 143 -7.21 2.20 -5.44
N PHE A 144 -5.89 2.35 -5.61
CA PHE A 144 -4.90 1.49 -4.98
C PHE A 144 -4.86 1.79 -3.49
N ILE A 145 -5.10 0.78 -2.68
CA ILE A 145 -5.23 0.95 -1.22
C ILE A 145 -3.89 0.89 -0.46
N GLY A 146 -2.75 0.91 -1.13
CA GLY A 146 -1.45 0.76 -0.46
C GLY A 146 -1.10 -0.70 -0.11
N MET A 147 -1.68 -1.70 -0.77
CA MET A 147 -1.39 -3.12 -0.51
C MET A 147 -1.04 -3.86 -1.80
N ILE A 148 0.11 -4.54 -1.81
CA ILE A 148 0.62 -5.35 -2.93
C ILE A 148 0.89 -6.77 -2.45
N LYS A 149 0.46 -7.78 -3.23
CA LYS A 149 0.84 -9.19 -3.05
C LYS A 149 1.82 -9.60 -4.13
N LEU A 150 2.89 -10.27 -3.76
CA LEU A 150 3.88 -10.83 -4.68
C LEU A 150 4.00 -12.34 -4.49
N SER A 151 4.15 -13.08 -5.60
CA SER A 151 4.68 -14.44 -5.57
C SER A 151 6.21 -14.40 -5.40
N ASN A 152 6.86 -15.55 -5.29
CA ASN A 152 8.33 -15.61 -5.31
C ASN A 152 8.90 -14.95 -6.57
N ARG A 153 8.34 -15.25 -7.75
CA ARG A 153 8.74 -14.65 -9.03
C ARG A 153 8.46 -13.14 -9.06
N GLY A 154 7.30 -12.70 -8.56
CA GLY A 154 6.96 -11.28 -8.44
C GLY A 154 7.94 -10.52 -7.56
N ALA A 155 8.37 -11.12 -6.45
CA ALA A 155 9.38 -10.54 -5.56
C ALA A 155 10.75 -10.39 -6.26
N GLU A 156 11.15 -11.38 -7.06
CA GLU A 156 12.39 -11.32 -7.86
C GLU A 156 12.31 -10.22 -8.93
N ILE A 157 11.20 -10.15 -9.68
CA ILE A 157 10.94 -9.10 -10.67
C ILE A 157 11.04 -7.72 -10.01
N LEU A 158 10.35 -7.51 -8.89
CA LEU A 158 10.35 -6.23 -8.18
C LEU A 158 11.78 -5.80 -7.78
N LYS A 159 12.57 -6.71 -7.19
CA LYS A 159 13.95 -6.43 -6.79
C LYS A 159 14.85 -6.12 -7.99
N GLN A 160 14.80 -6.95 -9.03
CA GLN A 160 15.62 -6.78 -10.24
C GLN A 160 15.39 -5.41 -10.87
N HIS A 161 14.11 -5.03 -11.04
CA HIS A 161 13.76 -3.75 -11.65
C HIS A 161 14.06 -2.57 -10.75
N PHE A 162 13.86 -2.66 -9.43
CA PHE A 162 14.29 -1.61 -8.52
C PHE A 162 15.80 -1.34 -8.65
N HIS A 163 16.65 -2.37 -8.64
CA HIS A 163 18.09 -2.18 -8.75
C HIS A 163 18.52 -1.64 -10.11
N ARG A 164 17.88 -2.08 -11.21
CA ARG A 164 18.08 -1.52 -12.54
C ARG A 164 17.77 -0.02 -12.56
N LEU A 165 16.59 0.35 -12.07
CA LEU A 165 16.13 1.74 -12.05
C LEU A 165 16.95 2.61 -11.12
N LYS A 166 17.33 2.12 -9.97
CA LYS A 166 18.21 2.82 -9.03
C LYS A 166 19.56 3.17 -9.68
N LYS A 167 20.15 2.29 -10.49
CA LYS A 167 21.39 2.59 -11.23
C LYS A 167 21.22 3.67 -12.28
N ILE A 168 20.07 3.72 -12.94
CA ILE A 168 19.79 4.66 -14.06
C ILE A 168 19.36 6.03 -13.55
N TYR A 169 18.48 6.05 -12.54
CA TYR A 169 17.72 7.24 -12.15
C TYR A 169 18.12 7.84 -10.79
N TRP A 170 19.15 7.31 -10.10
CA TRP A 170 19.59 7.93 -8.84
C TRP A 170 19.90 9.42 -9.02
N ASN A 171 19.28 10.28 -8.18
CA ASN A 171 19.32 11.74 -8.29
C ASN A 171 18.71 12.32 -9.58
N LYS A 172 17.91 11.56 -10.32
CA LYS A 172 17.24 12.01 -11.55
C LYS A 172 15.74 11.83 -11.43
N PRO A 173 14.94 12.55 -12.25
CA PRO A 173 13.49 12.30 -12.33
C PRO A 173 13.18 10.86 -12.72
N PHE A 174 12.16 10.30 -12.09
CA PHE A 174 11.65 8.97 -12.39
C PHE A 174 10.13 8.95 -12.24
N GLN A 175 9.43 8.54 -13.31
CA GLN A 175 7.98 8.60 -13.38
C GLN A 175 7.49 10.00 -12.93
N ARG A 176 6.61 10.10 -11.94
CA ARG A 176 6.14 11.38 -11.40
C ARG A 176 7.07 12.01 -10.34
N ALA A 177 8.03 11.26 -9.84
CA ALA A 177 8.94 11.76 -8.80
C ALA A 177 10.03 12.66 -9.39
N LYS A 178 10.28 13.79 -8.75
CA LYS A 178 11.36 14.73 -9.14
C LYS A 178 12.75 14.12 -9.06
N ILE A 179 12.94 13.18 -8.16
CA ILE A 179 14.15 12.37 -8.01
C ILE A 179 13.76 10.95 -7.60
N PHE A 180 14.49 9.94 -8.04
CA PHE A 180 14.21 8.52 -7.77
C PHE A 180 14.06 8.20 -6.27
N GLN A 181 14.81 8.86 -5.40
CA GLN A 181 14.72 8.66 -3.96
C GLN A 181 13.34 8.99 -3.40
N LYS A 182 12.62 9.92 -4.04
CA LYS A 182 11.26 10.33 -3.64
C LYS A 182 10.14 9.59 -4.41
N ALA A 183 10.49 8.53 -5.13
CA ALA A 183 9.52 7.74 -5.88
C ALA A 183 8.57 6.98 -4.95
N TYR A 184 7.34 6.82 -5.42
CA TYR A 184 6.29 6.02 -4.79
C TYR A 184 6.40 4.56 -5.25
N LEU A 185 5.78 3.66 -4.50
CA LEU A 185 5.73 2.24 -4.90
C LEU A 185 4.96 2.07 -6.21
N THR A 186 3.91 2.86 -6.41
CA THR A 186 3.12 2.91 -7.65
C THR A 186 3.93 3.40 -8.86
N ASP A 187 4.98 4.21 -8.67
CA ASP A 187 5.88 4.59 -9.76
C ASP A 187 6.67 3.37 -10.29
N LEU A 188 7.12 2.48 -9.42
CA LEU A 188 7.76 1.23 -9.83
C LEU A 188 6.75 0.29 -10.50
N ILE A 189 5.54 0.18 -9.97
CA ILE A 189 4.49 -0.65 -10.57
C ILE A 189 4.12 -0.14 -11.97
N GLN A 190 3.99 1.20 -12.16
CA GLN A 190 3.74 1.76 -13.48
C GLN A 190 4.87 1.45 -14.46
N GLU A 191 6.12 1.59 -14.05
CA GLU A 191 7.27 1.21 -14.89
C GLU A 191 7.22 -0.27 -15.31
N LEU A 192 6.82 -1.18 -14.40
CA LEU A 192 6.67 -2.59 -14.73
C LEU A 192 5.58 -2.80 -15.80
N VAL A 193 4.46 -2.11 -15.68
CA VAL A 193 3.37 -2.12 -16.67
C VAL A 193 3.84 -1.56 -18.01
N ASP A 194 4.55 -0.43 -18.01
CA ASP A 194 5.05 0.23 -19.22
C ASP A 194 5.99 -0.66 -20.05
N ILE A 195 6.74 -1.55 -19.39
CA ILE A 195 7.63 -2.52 -20.05
C ILE A 195 6.98 -3.88 -20.31
N GLY A 196 5.65 -3.99 -20.15
CA GLY A 196 4.86 -5.16 -20.51
C GLY A 196 4.80 -6.25 -19.44
N ILE A 197 5.21 -5.99 -18.20
CA ILE A 197 5.03 -6.94 -17.09
C ILE A 197 3.60 -6.83 -16.58
N LYS A 198 2.92 -7.99 -16.54
CA LYS A 198 1.53 -8.05 -16.07
C LYS A 198 1.44 -7.84 -14.58
N VAL A 199 0.62 -6.88 -14.18
CA VAL A 199 0.21 -6.59 -12.80
C VAL A 199 -1.31 -6.73 -12.74
N HIS A 200 -1.83 -7.51 -11.78
CA HIS A 200 -3.25 -7.77 -11.66
C HIS A 200 -3.90 -6.99 -10.52
N CYS A 201 -5.15 -6.58 -10.69
CA CYS A 201 -5.96 -5.99 -9.66
C CYS A 201 -6.66 -7.08 -8.84
N VAL A 202 -6.47 -7.07 -7.52
CA VAL A 202 -7.34 -7.74 -6.57
C VAL A 202 -8.44 -6.76 -6.21
N ILE A 203 -9.60 -6.96 -6.80
CA ILE A 203 -10.74 -6.05 -6.65
C ILE A 203 -11.38 -6.22 -5.27
N ILE A 204 -11.61 -5.11 -4.58
CA ILE A 204 -12.42 -5.04 -3.37
C ILE A 204 -13.51 -3.96 -3.51
N GLU A 205 -14.54 -4.05 -2.69
CA GLU A 205 -15.59 -3.07 -2.54
C GLU A 205 -15.63 -2.65 -1.07
N SER A 206 -14.95 -1.55 -0.73
CA SER A 206 -14.79 -1.10 0.66
C SER A 206 -13.97 -2.08 1.55
N GLY A 207 -14.12 -1.98 2.87
CA GLY A 207 -13.42 -2.83 3.85
C GLY A 207 -12.05 -2.29 4.28
N TRP A 208 -11.72 -1.08 3.90
CA TRP A 208 -10.48 -0.40 4.28
C TRP A 208 -10.70 1.10 4.52
N LYS A 209 -9.72 1.75 5.12
CA LYS A 209 -9.66 3.21 5.32
C LYS A 209 -8.20 3.65 5.37
N GLU A 210 -7.88 4.74 4.70
CA GLU A 210 -6.63 5.47 4.85
C GLU A 210 -6.75 6.51 5.97
N ILE A 211 -5.69 6.73 6.72
CA ILE A 211 -5.68 7.64 7.89
C ILE A 211 -4.52 8.62 7.78
N ASP A 212 -4.64 9.60 6.91
CA ASP A 212 -3.61 10.60 6.67
C ASP A 212 -3.79 11.85 7.52
N THR A 213 -5.04 12.18 7.84
CA THR A 213 -5.40 13.42 8.52
C THR A 213 -6.15 13.17 9.81
N VAL A 214 -6.26 14.22 10.63
CA VAL A 214 -7.11 14.18 11.83
C VAL A 214 -8.58 14.00 11.45
N GLU A 215 -9.00 14.50 10.29
CA GLU A 215 -10.35 14.31 9.74
C GLU A 215 -10.61 12.82 9.47
N ASP A 216 -9.68 12.13 8.81
CA ASP A 216 -9.80 10.70 8.51
C ASP A 216 -9.85 9.86 9.79
N TYR A 217 -9.01 10.18 10.74
CA TYR A 217 -9.01 9.51 12.04
C TYR A 217 -10.37 9.63 12.75
N LYS A 218 -10.96 10.82 12.81
CA LYS A 218 -12.29 11.04 13.42
C LYS A 218 -13.40 10.28 12.68
N LYS A 219 -13.40 10.32 11.33
CA LYS A 219 -14.35 9.57 10.50
C LYS A 219 -14.22 8.06 10.70
N ALA A 220 -12.99 7.55 10.72
CA ALA A 220 -12.73 6.13 10.92
C ALA A 220 -13.17 5.64 12.31
N LEU A 221 -12.97 6.44 13.38
CA LEU A 221 -13.45 6.12 14.73
C LEU A 221 -14.98 5.99 14.79
N ILE A 222 -15.72 6.88 14.14
CA ILE A 222 -17.18 6.82 14.10
C ILE A 222 -17.64 5.53 13.42
N GLY A 223 -17.06 5.18 12.28
CA GLY A 223 -17.36 3.94 11.56
C GLY A 223 -16.99 2.69 12.35
N PHE A 224 -15.87 2.74 13.04
CA PHE A 224 -15.37 1.68 13.90
C PHE A 224 -16.32 1.42 15.09
N ASN A 225 -16.72 2.47 15.81
CA ASN A 225 -17.63 2.36 16.95
C ASN A 225 -19.03 1.82 16.52
N LYS A 226 -19.53 2.22 15.35
CA LYS A 226 -20.82 1.68 14.82
C LYS A 226 -20.77 0.18 14.52
N LYS A 227 -19.62 -0.38 14.10
CA LYS A 227 -19.43 -1.83 13.87
C LYS A 227 -19.42 -2.63 15.19
N PHE A 228 -18.98 -2.03 16.29
CA PHE A 228 -18.86 -2.69 17.60
C PHE A 228 -20.04 -2.42 18.56
N THR A 229 -20.90 -1.45 18.28
CA THR A 229 -22.13 -1.20 19.05
C THR A 229 -23.34 -2.01 18.57
N LYS A 230 -23.17 -2.88 17.58
CA LYS A 230 -24.21 -3.81 17.08
C LYS A 230 -23.99 -5.27 17.53
N ILE A 231 -23.45 -5.45 18.75
CA ILE A 231 -23.43 -6.75 19.46
C ILE A 231 -24.28 -6.62 20.70
#